data_7566c68e57316066e8f056c305ac0a28
#
_entry.id   7566c68e57316066e8f056c305ac0a28
#
_cell.length_a   1.000
_cell.length_b   1.000
_cell.length_c   1.000
_cell.angle_alpha   90.00
_cell.angle_beta   90.00
_cell.angle_gamma   90.00
#
_symmetry.space_group_name_H-M   'P 1'
#
loop_
_entity.id
_entity.type
_entity.pdbx_description
1 polymer ?
#
loop_
_entity_poly.entity_id
_entity_poly.type
_entity_poly.pdbx_seq_one_letter_code
_entity_poly.pdbx_strand_id
1 'polypeptide(L)'
;MTNPEAIAAGTPIPDPLPDTPVLLNRSINPEADPETCSVYAQDRWNLTPGTFESHVEAFGLNFTAVPAQYRAAVKRYFWCLINIDAPRRQRGGTVRRLALRSIQLAFRAFGAFVRWLHTNGIHGFGAVRREDLERYLSEVLAADVSVNTKRDLLGEVVRFWGYRLLLPEDIRLPACPPWDGADLRDLLGDPATPGVNRTPRINTDTI
;
A
#
# COMPACT_ATOMS: atom_id res chain seq x y z
N MET A 1 8.94 -25.38 11.92
CA MET A 1 8.69 -24.45 10.78
C MET A 1 7.32 -24.80 10.23
N THR A 2 6.28 -24.19 10.75
CA THR A 2 4.89 -24.44 10.33
C THR A 2 4.66 -23.65 9.05
N ASN A 3 4.41 -24.40 7.98
CA ASN A 3 3.92 -23.86 6.71
C ASN A 3 2.61 -23.09 7.01
N PRO A 4 2.46 -21.80 6.70
CA PRO A 4 1.18 -21.15 6.88
C PRO A 4 0.20 -21.82 5.92
N GLU A 5 -0.75 -22.58 6.47
CA GLU A 5 -1.87 -23.11 5.73
C GLU A 5 -2.49 -21.98 4.91
N ALA A 6 -2.75 -22.25 3.65
CA ALA A 6 -3.35 -21.29 2.74
C ALA A 6 -4.63 -20.74 3.39
N ILE A 7 -4.55 -19.53 3.91
CA ILE A 7 -5.69 -18.84 4.53
C ILE A 7 -6.78 -18.81 3.48
N ALA A 8 -7.89 -19.45 3.78
CA ALA A 8 -9.04 -19.50 2.88
C ALA A 8 -9.43 -18.07 2.49
N ALA A 9 -9.60 -17.82 1.19
CA ALA A 9 -9.95 -16.50 0.69
C ALA A 9 -11.19 -15.97 1.44
N GLY A 10 -11.00 -14.90 2.21
CA GLY A 10 -12.09 -14.25 2.95
C GLY A 10 -12.06 -14.39 4.48
N THR A 11 -11.10 -15.09 5.06
CA THR A 11 -10.95 -15.14 6.52
C THR A 11 -10.08 -13.97 7.00
N PRO A 12 -10.53 -13.14 7.95
CA PRO A 12 -9.70 -12.11 8.54
C PRO A 12 -8.45 -12.72 9.17
N ILE A 13 -7.30 -12.13 8.89
CA ILE A 13 -6.04 -12.56 9.47
C ILE A 13 -6.03 -12.17 10.94
N PRO A 14 -5.61 -13.05 11.87
CA PRO A 14 -5.46 -12.69 13.28
C PRO A 14 -4.57 -11.45 13.48
N ASP A 15 -4.82 -10.68 14.53
CA ASP A 15 -3.99 -9.53 14.83
C ASP A 15 -2.57 -9.96 15.17
N PRO A 16 -1.54 -9.30 14.59
CA PRO A 16 -0.17 -9.56 14.99
C PRO A 16 0.03 -9.23 16.47
N LEU A 17 0.76 -10.07 17.17
CA LEU A 17 1.19 -9.77 18.52
C LEU A 17 2.17 -8.58 18.52
N PRO A 18 2.34 -7.87 19.64
CA PRO A 18 3.25 -6.71 19.74
C PRO A 18 4.68 -6.98 19.29
N ASP A 19 5.19 -8.17 19.55
CA ASP A 19 6.54 -8.65 19.24
C ASP A 19 6.64 -9.33 17.86
N THR A 20 5.54 -9.44 17.11
CA THR A 20 5.53 -10.03 15.77
C THR A 20 6.47 -9.25 14.83
N PRO A 21 7.41 -9.92 14.15
CA PRO A 21 8.29 -9.25 13.19
C PRO A 21 7.51 -8.55 12.07
N VAL A 22 7.93 -7.35 11.74
CA VAL A 22 7.34 -6.58 10.61
C VAL A 22 7.58 -7.29 9.27
N LEU A 23 8.75 -7.89 9.10
CA LEU A 23 9.16 -8.60 7.89
C LEU A 23 8.97 -10.13 8.02
N LEU A 24 7.91 -10.59 8.72
CA LEU A 24 7.68 -11.99 9.07
C LEU A 24 7.78 -12.95 7.87
N ASN A 25 7.20 -12.58 6.74
CA ASN A 25 7.14 -13.39 5.51
C ASN A 25 8.02 -12.81 4.39
N ARG A 26 9.10 -12.11 4.77
CA ARG A 26 10.11 -11.57 3.85
C ARG A 26 11.47 -12.19 4.13
N SER A 27 12.23 -12.38 3.07
CA SER A 27 13.64 -12.72 3.24
C SER A 27 14.38 -11.53 3.84
N ILE A 28 15.21 -11.82 4.85
CA ILE A 28 16.09 -10.83 5.49
C ILE A 28 17.48 -10.98 4.86
N ASN A 29 18.10 -9.86 4.54
CA ASN A 29 19.48 -9.84 4.08
C ASN A 29 20.39 -10.44 5.20
N PRO A 30 21.20 -11.47 4.92
CA PRO A 30 22.08 -12.08 5.91
C PRO A 30 23.10 -11.11 6.54
N GLU A 31 23.40 -10.02 5.82
CA GLU A 31 24.33 -8.97 6.30
C GLU A 31 23.63 -7.90 7.15
N ALA A 32 22.29 -7.93 7.23
CA ALA A 32 21.55 -6.99 8.04
C ALA A 32 21.74 -7.29 9.53
N ASP A 33 21.96 -6.23 10.32
CA ASP A 33 21.98 -6.35 11.76
C ASP A 33 20.58 -6.74 12.28
N PRO A 34 20.43 -7.89 12.98
CA PRO A 34 19.17 -8.36 13.54
C PRO A 34 18.50 -7.36 14.46
N GLU A 35 19.28 -6.54 15.19
CA GLU A 35 18.75 -5.51 16.10
C GLU A 35 18.01 -4.38 15.36
N THR A 36 18.25 -4.23 14.07
CA THR A 36 17.56 -3.25 13.22
C THR A 36 16.20 -3.72 12.73
N CYS A 37 15.84 -4.99 12.95
CA CYS A 37 14.54 -5.55 12.56
C CYS A 37 13.44 -5.04 13.47
N SER A 38 12.42 -4.46 12.86
CA SER A 38 11.29 -3.89 13.60
C SER A 38 10.25 -4.94 13.97
N VAL A 39 9.57 -4.71 15.11
CA VAL A 39 8.39 -5.46 15.54
C VAL A 39 7.12 -4.63 15.41
N TYR A 40 5.97 -5.30 15.38
CA TYR A 40 4.66 -4.69 15.12
C TYR A 40 4.27 -3.55 16.08
N ALA A 41 4.65 -3.65 17.36
CA ALA A 41 4.35 -2.62 18.35
C ALA A 41 4.99 -1.27 18.04
N GLN A 42 6.15 -1.24 17.39
CA GLN A 42 6.88 -0.01 17.10
C GLN A 42 6.12 0.90 16.14
N ASP A 43 6.17 2.22 16.35
CA ASP A 43 5.56 3.21 15.45
C ASP A 43 6.46 3.62 14.27
N ARG A 44 7.69 3.10 14.22
CA ARG A 44 8.58 3.24 13.07
C ARG A 44 9.07 1.86 12.67
N TRP A 45 8.78 1.48 11.44
CA TRP A 45 9.18 0.20 10.88
C TRP A 45 10.33 0.38 9.90
N ASN A 46 11.46 -0.22 10.20
CA ASN A 46 12.59 -0.29 9.29
C ASN A 46 12.36 -1.43 8.27
N LEU A 47 12.36 -1.10 6.99
CA LEU A 47 12.20 -2.08 5.92
C LEU A 47 13.54 -2.43 5.23
N THR A 48 14.60 -1.71 5.54
CA THR A 48 15.94 -1.91 4.94
C THR A 48 16.45 -3.35 5.09
N PRO A 49 16.25 -4.07 6.23
CA PRO A 49 16.73 -5.44 6.36
C PRO A 49 16.16 -6.43 5.33
N GLY A 50 15.03 -6.12 4.70
CA GLY A 50 14.45 -6.95 3.63
C GLY A 50 14.95 -6.61 2.23
N THR A 51 16.01 -5.80 2.08
CA THR A 51 16.62 -5.45 0.79
C THR A 51 17.99 -6.07 0.64
N PHE A 52 18.33 -6.51 -0.57
CA PHE A 52 19.58 -7.19 -0.89
C PHE A 52 20.50 -6.34 -1.76
N GLU A 53 20.08 -5.11 -2.07
CA GLU A 53 20.87 -4.16 -2.85
C GLU A 53 21.92 -3.49 -1.93
N SER A 54 23.17 -3.53 -2.33
CA SER A 54 24.22 -2.74 -1.68
C SER A 54 23.98 -1.25 -1.97
N HIS A 55 24.17 -0.39 -0.99
CA HIS A 55 24.02 1.08 -1.08
C HIS A 55 22.57 1.62 -1.05
N VAL A 56 21.63 0.85 -0.52
CA VAL A 56 20.27 1.36 -0.25
C VAL A 56 20.29 2.22 1.00
N GLU A 57 19.91 3.50 0.86
CA GLU A 57 19.62 4.33 2.02
C GLU A 57 18.53 3.70 2.90
N ALA A 58 18.68 3.82 4.22
CA ALA A 58 17.72 3.31 5.18
C ALA A 58 16.32 3.90 4.90
N PHE A 59 15.32 3.04 4.84
CA PHE A 59 13.94 3.45 4.60
C PHE A 59 12.95 2.62 5.41
N GLY A 60 11.77 3.19 5.57
CA GLY A 60 10.75 2.53 6.39
C GLY A 60 9.44 3.31 6.42
N LEU A 61 8.57 2.91 7.33
CA LEU A 61 7.26 3.51 7.55
C LEU A 61 7.24 4.21 8.91
N ASN A 62 6.77 5.46 8.92
CA ASN A 62 6.65 6.24 10.16
C ASN A 62 5.17 6.52 10.48
N PHE A 63 4.60 5.74 11.38
CA PHE A 63 3.19 5.83 11.77
C PHE A 63 2.90 7.01 12.71
N THR A 64 3.92 7.66 13.29
CA THR A 64 3.67 8.87 14.10
C THR A 64 3.14 10.03 13.24
N ALA A 65 3.38 9.99 11.93
CA ALA A 65 2.84 10.95 10.97
C ALA A 65 1.36 10.68 10.60
N VAL A 66 0.81 9.54 11.03
CA VAL A 66 -0.60 9.17 10.80
C VAL A 66 -1.44 9.70 11.96
N PRO A 67 -2.61 10.35 11.71
CA PRO A 67 -3.51 10.76 12.77
C PRO A 67 -3.84 9.61 13.73
N ALA A 68 -3.79 9.87 15.04
CA ALA A 68 -3.81 8.84 16.08
C ALA A 68 -4.96 7.84 15.93
N GLN A 69 -6.15 8.34 15.59
CA GLN A 69 -7.36 7.54 15.41
C GLN A 69 -7.29 6.50 14.28
N TYR A 70 -6.38 6.68 13.30
CA TYR A 70 -6.20 5.75 12.18
C TYR A 70 -4.97 4.86 12.33
N ARG A 71 -4.05 5.19 13.27
CA ARG A 71 -2.73 4.59 13.33
C ARG A 71 -2.77 3.07 13.43
N ALA A 72 -3.59 2.52 14.32
CA ALA A 72 -3.72 1.09 14.49
C ALA A 72 -4.20 0.39 13.22
N ALA A 73 -5.23 0.95 12.57
CA ALA A 73 -5.79 0.41 11.33
C ALA A 73 -4.79 0.49 10.16
N VAL A 74 -4.05 1.60 10.05
CA VAL A 74 -3.01 1.77 9.02
C VAL A 74 -1.86 0.79 9.26
N LYS A 75 -1.40 0.62 10.51
CA LYS A 75 -0.39 -0.40 10.85
C LYS A 75 -0.85 -1.78 10.44
N ARG A 76 -2.10 -2.13 10.74
CA ARG A 76 -2.69 -3.42 10.39
C ARG A 76 -2.69 -3.65 8.88
N TYR A 77 -3.16 -2.68 8.11
CA TYR A 77 -3.16 -2.77 6.65
C TYR A 77 -1.76 -2.93 6.08
N PHE A 78 -0.79 -2.11 6.51
CA PHE A 78 0.57 -2.18 5.99
C PHE A 78 1.30 -3.44 6.42
N TRP A 79 1.02 -4.00 7.59
CA TRP A 79 1.54 -5.31 7.97
C TRP A 79 1.01 -6.40 7.03
N CYS A 80 -0.29 -6.40 6.71
CA CYS A 80 -0.86 -7.29 5.71
C CYS A 80 -0.20 -7.09 4.33
N LEU A 81 -0.04 -5.85 3.89
CA LEU A 81 0.57 -5.52 2.59
C LEU A 81 2.03 -6.02 2.49
N ILE A 82 2.78 -5.99 3.59
CA ILE A 82 4.15 -6.49 3.66
C ILE A 82 4.19 -8.03 3.60
N ASN A 83 3.32 -8.71 4.33
CA ASN A 83 3.50 -10.13 4.64
C ASN A 83 2.55 -11.06 3.88
N ILE A 84 1.45 -10.56 3.34
CA ILE A 84 0.42 -11.37 2.69
C ILE A 84 0.42 -11.08 1.20
N ASP A 85 0.23 -12.13 0.42
CA ASP A 85 0.10 -11.99 -1.02
C ASP A 85 -1.16 -11.18 -1.37
N ALA A 86 -1.05 -10.32 -2.39
CA ALA A 86 -2.18 -9.52 -2.82
C ALA A 86 -3.38 -10.42 -3.18
N PRO A 87 -4.60 -10.08 -2.75
CA PRO A 87 -5.79 -10.81 -3.17
C PRO A 87 -5.85 -10.89 -4.69
N ARG A 88 -6.15 -12.07 -5.24
CA ARG A 88 -6.24 -12.27 -6.69
C ARG A 88 -7.29 -11.32 -7.27
N ARG A 89 -6.88 -10.42 -8.14
CA ARG A 89 -7.79 -9.80 -9.10
C ARG A 89 -8.17 -10.85 -10.14
N GLN A 90 -9.44 -10.91 -10.54
CA GLN A 90 -9.97 -11.88 -11.52
C GLN A 90 -9.36 -11.77 -12.94
N ARG A 91 -8.41 -10.88 -13.17
CA ARG A 91 -7.66 -10.75 -14.43
C ARG A 91 -6.25 -11.28 -14.26
N GLY A 92 -6.07 -12.54 -14.54
CA GLY A 92 -4.89 -13.26 -15.07
C GLY A 92 -3.46 -12.86 -14.69
N GLY A 93 -3.22 -12.09 -13.63
CA GLY A 93 -1.89 -11.64 -13.23
C GLY A 93 -1.27 -12.56 -12.16
N THR A 94 0.04 -12.76 -12.23
CA THR A 94 0.80 -13.44 -11.18
C THR A 94 0.66 -12.66 -9.87
N VAL A 95 0.19 -13.32 -8.82
CA VAL A 95 0.11 -12.72 -7.47
C VAL A 95 1.54 -12.50 -7.00
N ARG A 96 1.98 -11.25 -6.98
CA ARG A 96 3.29 -10.87 -6.44
C ARG A 96 3.12 -9.92 -5.27
N ARG A 97 3.86 -10.18 -4.20
CA ARG A 97 4.05 -9.20 -3.14
C ARG A 97 4.71 -7.94 -3.70
N LEU A 98 4.27 -6.79 -3.22
CA LEU A 98 4.93 -5.53 -3.57
C LEU A 98 6.38 -5.52 -3.11
N ALA A 99 7.26 -4.93 -3.89
CA ALA A 99 8.61 -4.61 -3.43
C ALA A 99 8.55 -3.65 -2.24
N LEU A 100 9.48 -3.76 -1.30
CA LEU A 100 9.45 -2.94 -0.07
C LEU A 100 9.52 -1.43 -0.37
N ARG A 101 10.25 -1.03 -1.40
CA ARG A 101 10.24 0.37 -1.88
C ARG A 101 8.86 0.82 -2.38
N SER A 102 8.15 -0.06 -3.08
CA SER A 102 6.78 0.23 -3.53
C SER A 102 5.81 0.36 -2.34
N ILE A 103 6.04 -0.39 -1.25
CA ILE A 103 5.27 -0.25 0.00
C ILE A 103 5.49 1.12 0.64
N GLN A 104 6.72 1.65 0.61
CA GLN A 104 6.98 3.00 1.11
C GLN A 104 6.24 4.08 0.28
N LEU A 105 6.18 3.92 -1.04
CA LEU A 105 5.41 4.82 -1.91
C LEU A 105 3.90 4.69 -1.63
N ALA A 106 3.40 3.46 -1.50
CA ALA A 106 2.03 3.18 -1.10
C ALA A 106 1.67 3.84 0.24
N PHE A 107 2.59 3.81 1.22
CA PHE A 107 2.39 4.47 2.52
C PHE A 107 2.21 5.99 2.40
N ARG A 108 2.97 6.64 1.53
CA ARG A 108 2.83 8.08 1.27
C ARG A 108 1.49 8.40 0.64
N ALA A 109 1.10 7.64 -0.38
CA ALA A 109 -0.17 7.82 -1.08
C ALA A 109 -1.37 7.55 -0.15
N PHE A 110 -1.35 6.46 0.60
CA PHE A 110 -2.39 6.12 1.58
C PHE A 110 -2.47 7.14 2.72
N GLY A 111 -1.31 7.62 3.18
CA GLY A 111 -1.23 8.68 4.18
C GLY A 111 -1.90 9.98 3.74
N ALA A 112 -1.91 10.29 2.44
CA ALA A 112 -2.66 11.43 1.91
C ALA A 112 -4.17 11.21 2.04
N PHE A 113 -4.67 10.03 1.68
CA PHE A 113 -6.08 9.66 1.86
C PHE A 113 -6.50 9.73 3.33
N VAL A 114 -5.70 9.16 4.24
CA VAL A 114 -6.00 9.18 5.68
C VAL A 114 -6.02 10.60 6.24
N ARG A 115 -5.10 11.47 5.84
CA ARG A 115 -5.13 12.89 6.23
C ARG A 115 -6.37 13.60 5.68
N TRP A 116 -6.75 13.30 4.44
CA TRP A 116 -7.97 13.83 3.85
C TRP A 116 -9.21 13.42 4.66
N LEU A 117 -9.34 12.14 5.03
CA LEU A 117 -10.42 11.65 5.89
C LEU A 117 -10.45 12.42 7.22
N HIS A 118 -9.28 12.56 7.85
CA HIS A 118 -9.15 13.27 9.13
C HIS A 118 -9.59 14.73 9.02
N THR A 119 -9.13 15.44 7.99
CA THR A 119 -9.47 16.86 7.74
C THR A 119 -10.96 17.04 7.46
N ASN A 120 -11.61 16.06 6.84
CA ASN A 120 -13.04 16.07 6.57
C ASN A 120 -13.91 15.51 7.72
N GLY A 121 -13.33 15.30 8.91
CA GLY A 121 -14.08 14.87 10.10
C GLY A 121 -14.62 13.45 10.05
N ILE A 122 -14.09 12.59 9.16
CA ILE A 122 -14.48 11.20 9.04
C ILE A 122 -13.69 10.41 10.09
N HIS A 123 -14.37 9.75 11.02
CA HIS A 123 -13.74 9.05 12.14
C HIS A 123 -13.64 7.54 11.91
N GLY A 124 -12.59 7.10 11.21
CA GLY A 124 -12.33 5.70 10.91
C GLY A 124 -12.81 5.26 9.53
N PHE A 125 -12.25 4.16 9.04
CA PHE A 125 -12.54 3.66 7.69
C PHE A 125 -13.97 3.15 7.54
N GLY A 126 -14.56 2.56 8.59
CA GLY A 126 -15.94 2.07 8.58
C GLY A 126 -17.00 3.18 8.45
N ALA A 127 -16.62 4.44 8.71
CA ALA A 127 -17.51 5.60 8.55
C ALA A 127 -17.48 6.22 7.14
N VAL A 128 -16.59 5.75 6.26
CA VAL A 128 -16.44 6.29 4.90
C VAL A 128 -17.66 5.89 4.06
N ARG A 129 -18.36 6.87 3.52
CA ARG A 129 -19.50 6.66 2.62
C ARG A 129 -19.06 6.73 1.17
N ARG A 130 -19.93 6.29 0.27
CA ARG A 130 -19.70 6.38 -1.17
C ARG A 130 -19.49 7.83 -1.62
N GLU A 131 -20.29 8.75 -1.09
CA GLU A 131 -20.23 10.18 -1.40
C GLU A 131 -18.87 10.78 -0.98
N ASP A 132 -18.28 10.29 0.11
CA ASP A 132 -16.96 10.70 0.55
C ASP A 132 -15.88 10.25 -0.45
N LEU A 133 -16.00 9.05 -0.98
CA LEU A 133 -15.09 8.55 -2.02
C LEU A 133 -15.24 9.33 -3.34
N GLU A 134 -16.46 9.67 -3.74
CA GLU A 134 -16.73 10.50 -4.93
C GLU A 134 -16.15 11.91 -4.76
N ARG A 135 -16.27 12.49 -3.56
CA ARG A 135 -15.63 13.78 -3.24
C ARG A 135 -14.12 13.70 -3.26
N TYR A 136 -13.52 12.65 -2.67
CA TYR A 136 -12.09 12.41 -2.72
C TYR A 136 -11.59 12.29 -4.16
N LEU A 137 -12.30 11.54 -5.01
CA LEU A 137 -11.98 11.43 -6.44
C LEU A 137 -11.95 12.82 -7.10
N SER A 138 -13.01 13.61 -6.89
CA SER A 138 -13.14 14.96 -7.48
C SER A 138 -11.99 15.87 -7.05
N GLU A 139 -11.61 15.85 -5.78
CA GLU A 139 -10.50 16.64 -5.27
C GLU A 139 -9.14 16.18 -5.82
N VAL A 140 -8.91 14.86 -5.94
CA VAL A 140 -7.68 14.34 -6.56
C VAL A 140 -7.60 14.72 -8.04
N LEU A 141 -8.72 14.68 -8.77
CA LEU A 141 -8.75 15.09 -10.18
C LEU A 141 -8.45 16.57 -10.33
N ALA A 142 -8.95 17.43 -9.44
CA ALA A 142 -8.73 18.88 -9.45
C ALA A 142 -7.34 19.29 -8.93
N ALA A 143 -6.64 18.43 -8.19
CA ALA A 143 -5.36 18.76 -7.59
C ALA A 143 -4.28 19.09 -8.65
N ASP A 144 -3.46 20.11 -8.38
CA ASP A 144 -2.32 20.49 -9.22
C ASP A 144 -1.09 19.60 -8.91
N VAL A 145 -1.19 18.32 -9.24
CA VAL A 145 -0.12 17.33 -9.12
C VAL A 145 -0.03 16.48 -10.38
N SER A 146 1.11 15.80 -10.56
CA SER A 146 1.33 14.97 -11.73
C SER A 146 0.28 13.86 -11.87
N VAL A 147 0.00 13.45 -13.11
CA VAL A 147 -0.90 12.31 -13.41
C VAL A 147 -0.46 11.04 -12.67
N ASN A 148 0.85 10.80 -12.57
CA ASN A 148 1.39 9.67 -11.83
C ASN A 148 1.04 9.74 -10.34
N THR A 149 1.15 10.93 -9.73
CA THR A 149 0.76 11.15 -8.34
C THR A 149 -0.74 10.87 -8.14
N LYS A 150 -1.60 11.41 -9.01
CA LYS A 150 -3.05 11.16 -8.96
C LYS A 150 -3.36 9.67 -9.05
N ARG A 151 -2.69 8.97 -9.96
CA ARG A 151 -2.83 7.51 -10.13
C ARG A 151 -2.44 6.75 -8.88
N ASP A 152 -1.33 7.13 -8.24
CA ASP A 152 -0.87 6.48 -7.00
C ASP A 152 -1.86 6.71 -5.85
N LEU A 153 -2.39 7.94 -5.71
CA LEU A 153 -3.40 8.29 -4.71
C LEU A 153 -4.67 7.46 -4.86
N LEU A 154 -5.23 7.40 -6.06
CA LEU A 154 -6.45 6.64 -6.34
C LEU A 154 -6.22 5.13 -6.30
N GLY A 155 -5.11 4.67 -6.86
CA GLY A 155 -4.73 3.26 -6.91
C GLY A 155 -4.54 2.65 -5.54
N GLU A 156 -4.04 3.42 -4.57
CA GLU A 156 -3.83 2.91 -3.22
C GLU A 156 -5.14 2.69 -2.45
N VAL A 157 -6.15 3.53 -2.66
CA VAL A 157 -7.49 3.31 -2.08
C VAL A 157 -8.13 2.04 -2.65
N VAL A 158 -7.98 1.80 -3.96
CA VAL A 158 -8.43 0.55 -4.60
C VAL A 158 -7.68 -0.66 -4.05
N ARG A 159 -6.37 -0.53 -3.81
CA ARG A 159 -5.58 -1.60 -3.19
C ARG A 159 -6.06 -1.90 -1.78
N PHE A 160 -6.30 -0.89 -0.96
CA PHE A 160 -6.86 -1.04 0.39
C PHE A 160 -8.21 -1.77 0.35
N TRP A 161 -9.10 -1.37 -0.56
CA TRP A 161 -10.36 -2.09 -0.81
C TRP A 161 -10.13 -3.55 -1.18
N GLY A 162 -9.12 -3.83 -1.99
CA GLY A 162 -8.74 -5.19 -2.37
C GLY A 162 -8.40 -6.10 -1.18
N TYR A 163 -7.82 -5.52 -0.12
CA TYR A 163 -7.45 -6.25 1.11
C TYR A 163 -8.58 -6.37 2.13
N ARG A 164 -9.77 -5.80 1.89
CA ARG A 164 -10.87 -5.72 2.86
C ARG A 164 -11.23 -7.03 3.54
N LEU A 165 -11.20 -8.15 2.83
CA LEU A 165 -11.57 -9.45 3.39
C LEU A 165 -10.50 -10.04 4.34
N LEU A 166 -9.28 -9.52 4.29
CA LEU A 166 -8.17 -9.90 5.15
C LEU A 166 -8.06 -9.01 6.40
N LEU A 167 -8.81 -7.93 6.42
CA LEU A 167 -8.81 -6.94 7.51
C LEU A 167 -10.01 -7.17 8.44
N PRO A 168 -9.92 -6.81 9.73
CA PRO A 168 -11.06 -6.74 10.63
C PRO A 168 -12.16 -5.84 10.08
N GLU A 169 -13.40 -6.11 10.44
CA GLU A 169 -14.57 -5.44 9.85
C GLU A 169 -14.61 -3.93 10.13
N ASP A 170 -14.21 -3.55 11.32
CA ASP A 170 -14.18 -2.15 11.80
C ASP A 170 -13.19 -1.26 11.06
N ILE A 171 -12.19 -1.85 10.39
CA ILE A 171 -11.19 -1.10 9.62
C ILE A 171 -11.36 -1.25 8.10
N ARG A 172 -12.44 -1.86 7.62
CA ARG A 172 -12.73 -1.99 6.18
C ARG A 172 -13.39 -0.72 5.65
N LEU A 173 -13.19 -0.46 4.36
CA LEU A 173 -14.10 0.43 3.64
C LEU A 173 -15.44 -0.29 3.45
N PRO A 174 -16.58 0.34 3.78
CA PRO A 174 -17.90 -0.27 3.58
C PRO A 174 -18.36 -0.24 2.12
N ALA A 175 -17.81 0.69 1.32
CA ALA A 175 -18.17 0.87 -0.08
C ALA A 175 -16.97 0.69 -1.01
N CYS A 176 -17.23 0.11 -2.19
CA CYS A 176 -16.25 0.02 -3.27
C CYS A 176 -15.92 1.41 -3.79
N PRO A 177 -14.64 1.75 -3.99
CA PRO A 177 -14.27 2.99 -4.67
C PRO A 177 -14.96 3.10 -6.04
N PRO A 178 -15.63 4.23 -6.38
CA PRO A 178 -16.38 4.36 -7.63
C PRO A 178 -15.51 4.23 -8.89
N TRP A 179 -14.20 4.37 -8.75
CA TRP A 179 -13.23 4.18 -9.84
C TRP A 179 -12.58 2.78 -9.85
N ASP A 180 -13.02 1.84 -8.99
CA ASP A 180 -12.50 0.47 -9.03
C ASP A 180 -12.94 -0.22 -10.32
N GLY A 181 -11.96 -0.73 -11.07
CA GLY A 181 -12.18 -1.33 -12.39
C GLY A 181 -12.13 -0.36 -13.56
N ALA A 182 -12.11 0.97 -13.33
CA ALA A 182 -11.84 1.94 -14.37
C ALA A 182 -10.36 1.88 -14.82
N ASP A 183 -10.10 2.22 -16.09
CA ASP A 183 -8.74 2.53 -16.49
C ASP A 183 -8.37 3.92 -15.93
N LEU A 184 -7.49 3.94 -14.95
CA LEU A 184 -7.07 5.19 -14.31
C LEU A 184 -6.36 6.13 -15.29
N ARG A 185 -5.79 5.62 -16.39
CA ARG A 185 -5.18 6.49 -17.42
C ARG A 185 -6.24 7.28 -18.17
N ASP A 186 -7.30 6.58 -18.57
CA ASP A 186 -8.42 7.24 -19.26
C ASP A 186 -9.12 8.24 -18.34
N LEU A 187 -9.34 7.85 -17.07
CA LEU A 187 -9.94 8.71 -16.06
C LEU A 187 -9.11 9.99 -15.80
N LEU A 188 -7.79 9.88 -15.89
CA LEU A 188 -6.85 10.97 -15.64
C LEU A 188 -6.47 11.75 -16.92
N GLY A 189 -7.05 11.42 -18.06
CA GLY A 189 -6.76 12.09 -19.33
C GLY A 189 -5.33 11.84 -19.87
N ASP A 190 -4.72 10.71 -19.48
CA ASP A 190 -3.40 10.27 -19.99
C ASP A 190 -3.55 8.90 -20.71
N PRO A 191 -4.28 8.84 -21.82
CA PRO A 191 -4.49 7.61 -22.53
C PRO A 191 -3.13 7.04 -22.99
N ALA A 192 -2.97 5.72 -22.89
CA ALA A 192 -1.76 5.05 -23.33
C ALA A 192 -1.54 5.33 -24.82
N THR A 193 -0.48 6.04 -25.18
CA THR A 193 -0.03 6.14 -26.57
C THR A 193 0.59 4.79 -26.93
N PRO A 194 -0.01 3.98 -27.83
CA PRO A 194 0.56 2.69 -28.19
C PRO A 194 1.95 2.88 -28.78
N GLY A 195 2.93 2.14 -28.25
CA GLY A 195 4.24 1.97 -28.87
C GLY A 195 5.33 2.99 -28.53
N VAL A 196 5.08 3.99 -27.70
CA VAL A 196 6.13 4.93 -27.29
C VAL A 196 6.75 4.52 -25.95
N ASN A 197 7.92 3.90 -26.01
CA ASN A 197 8.74 3.73 -24.82
C ASN A 197 9.34 5.10 -24.44
N ARG A 198 8.85 5.75 -23.40
CA ARG A 198 9.30 7.10 -22.96
C ARG A 198 10.70 7.09 -22.33
N THR A 199 11.26 5.93 -22.06
CA THR A 199 12.64 5.81 -21.57
C THR A 199 13.58 5.79 -22.76
N PRO A 200 14.47 6.79 -22.94
CA PRO A 200 15.49 6.73 -23.99
C PRO A 200 16.29 5.44 -23.85
N ARG A 201 16.45 4.68 -24.93
CA ARG A 201 17.38 3.56 -24.91
C ARG A 201 18.77 4.12 -24.64
N ILE A 202 19.47 3.55 -23.68
CA ILE A 202 20.90 3.81 -23.50
C ILE A 202 21.56 3.37 -24.80
N ASN A 203 22.19 4.31 -25.46
CA ASN A 203 22.90 4.02 -26.70
C ASN A 203 24.06 3.07 -26.38
N THR A 204 24.05 1.88 -26.98
CA THR A 204 25.05 0.84 -26.80
C THR A 204 26.31 1.09 -27.64
N ASP A 205 26.43 2.24 -28.30
CA ASP A 205 27.55 2.57 -29.18
C ASP A 205 28.73 3.21 -28.43
N THR A 206 28.95 2.85 -27.17
CA THR A 206 30.16 3.23 -26.43
C THR A 206 30.88 1.96 -26.00
N ILE A 207 31.61 1.35 -26.93
CA ILE A 207 32.75 0.48 -26.68
C ILE A 207 33.93 1.04 -27.51
#